data_45a3e9398c327adc27cf0f087f3155bc
#
_entry.id   45a3e9398c327adc27cf0f087f3155bc
#
_cell.length_a   1.000
_cell.length_b   1.000
_cell.length_c   1.000
_cell.angle_alpha   90.00
_cell.angle_beta   90.00
_cell.angle_gamma   90.00
#
_symmetry.space_group_name_H-M   'P 1'
#
loop_
_entity.id
_entity.type
_entity.pdbx_description
1 polymer ?
#
loop_
_entity_poly.entity_id
_entity_poly.type
_entity_poly.pdbx_seq_one_letter_code
_entity_poly.pdbx_strand_id
1 'polypeptide(L)'
;MYTRRDFMKLSALFTASAALPLLQACGKNAAMRPDAPLTIGYLPIVDAAPLLVAHGKGLLEQHGVAAAKPVLFRSWAGLVEAFLSGQVNLIHVLSPMSVWMRYGSRAPVRALMWNHVCGSALTVHPDVNTPADLQGQTVAIPFWYSIHNIIVQQMLRQAGLAVVEKTRRRGRCGSP
;
A
#
# COMPACT_ATOMS: atom_id res chain seq x y z
N MET A 1 7.70 55.23 17.71
CA MET A 1 6.31 54.76 17.89
C MET A 1 5.84 54.18 16.56
N TYR A 2 5.66 52.85 16.47
CA TYR A 2 5.13 52.26 15.25
C TYR A 2 3.64 52.58 15.10
N THR A 3 3.25 53.03 13.94
CA THR A 3 1.85 53.39 13.66
C THR A 3 1.07 52.21 13.13
N ARG A 4 -0.28 52.22 13.22
CA ARG A 4 -1.13 51.17 12.61
C ARG A 4 -0.87 50.97 11.12
N ARG A 5 -0.45 52.02 10.41
CA ARG A 5 -0.06 51.98 8.99
C ARG A 5 1.21 51.19 8.76
N ASP A 6 2.19 51.28 9.64
CA ASP A 6 3.45 50.54 9.51
C ASP A 6 3.26 49.06 9.78
N PHE A 7 2.35 48.72 10.73
CA PHE A 7 1.96 47.32 10.95
C PHE A 7 1.25 46.70 9.76
N MET A 8 0.33 47.44 9.11
CA MET A 8 -0.34 46.96 7.89
C MET A 8 0.60 46.76 6.71
N LYS A 9 1.62 47.59 6.55
CA LYS A 9 2.67 47.43 5.50
C LYS A 9 3.56 46.24 5.77
N LEU A 10 3.95 46.02 7.03
CA LEU A 10 4.75 44.84 7.42
C LEU A 10 3.96 43.53 7.24
N SER A 11 2.68 43.50 7.61
CA SER A 11 1.82 42.33 7.42
C SER A 11 1.61 42.01 5.93
N ALA A 12 1.47 43.02 5.05
CA ALA A 12 1.35 42.83 3.61
C ALA A 12 2.65 42.29 2.98
N LEU A 13 3.80 42.71 3.45
CA LEU A 13 5.11 42.17 3.02
C LEU A 13 5.32 40.72 3.47
N PHE A 14 4.86 40.37 4.68
CA PHE A 14 4.95 39.00 5.21
C PHE A 14 4.05 38.03 4.47
N THR A 15 2.82 38.46 4.10
CA THR A 15 1.89 37.61 3.31
C THR A 15 2.37 37.44 1.88
N ALA A 16 3.00 38.44 1.27
CA ALA A 16 3.55 38.33 -0.09
C ALA A 16 4.76 37.39 -0.16
N SER A 17 5.63 37.37 0.87
CA SER A 17 6.79 36.47 0.90
C SER A 17 6.43 35.02 1.26
N ALA A 18 5.34 34.79 1.98
CA ALA A 18 4.87 33.45 2.33
C ALA A 18 4.07 32.76 1.19
N ALA A 19 3.53 33.55 0.25
CA ALA A 19 2.75 33.00 -0.87
C ALA A 19 3.62 32.43 -2.01
N LEU A 20 4.85 32.90 -2.18
CA LEU A 20 5.76 32.44 -3.25
C LEU A 20 6.15 30.96 -3.15
N PRO A 21 6.47 30.36 -1.99
CA PRO A 21 6.80 28.95 -1.91
C PRO A 21 5.56 28.03 -2.05
N LEU A 22 4.35 28.52 -1.74
CA LEU A 22 3.12 27.73 -1.87
C LEU A 22 2.69 27.52 -3.33
N LEU A 23 2.99 28.47 -4.21
CA LEU A 23 2.73 28.36 -5.65
C LEU A 23 3.70 27.38 -6.36
N GLN A 24 4.88 27.14 -5.80
CA GLN A 24 5.83 26.17 -6.36
C GLN A 24 5.57 24.72 -5.86
N ALA A 25 4.84 24.54 -4.76
CA ALA A 25 4.52 23.20 -4.23
C ALA A 25 3.44 22.46 -5.03
N CYS A 26 2.55 23.17 -5.73
CA CYS A 26 1.48 22.56 -6.55
C CYS A 26 1.90 22.12 -7.96
N GLY A 27 3.14 22.35 -8.38
CA GLY A 27 3.58 22.15 -9.77
C GLY A 27 4.52 20.95 -10.04
N LYS A 28 4.92 20.20 -9.03
CA LYS A 28 5.72 18.99 -9.24
C LYS A 28 4.86 17.73 -9.15
N ASN A 29 4.01 17.51 -10.16
CA ASN A 29 3.88 16.15 -10.65
C ASN A 29 5.30 15.70 -10.97
N ALA A 30 5.90 14.87 -10.15
CA ALA A 30 7.17 14.26 -10.45
C ALA A 30 6.92 13.31 -11.63
N ALA A 31 6.93 13.90 -12.85
CA ALA A 31 7.01 13.13 -14.06
C ALA A 31 8.27 12.26 -13.88
N MET A 32 8.05 10.97 -13.76
CA MET A 32 9.10 9.98 -13.58
C MET A 32 10.11 10.23 -14.68
N ARG A 33 11.32 10.64 -14.32
CA ARG A 33 12.40 10.84 -15.29
C ARG A 33 12.68 9.48 -15.91
N PRO A 34 12.75 9.35 -17.24
CA PRO A 34 13.02 8.07 -17.90
C PRO A 34 14.30 7.39 -17.39
N ASP A 35 15.27 8.19 -16.92
CA ASP A 35 16.58 7.74 -16.45
C ASP A 35 16.68 7.60 -14.93
N ALA A 36 15.59 7.78 -14.18
CA ALA A 36 15.62 7.62 -12.73
C ALA A 36 15.79 6.13 -12.37
N PRO A 37 16.65 5.79 -11.41
CA PRO A 37 16.80 4.42 -10.97
C PRO A 37 15.50 3.89 -10.41
N LEU A 38 15.26 2.59 -10.60
CA LEU A 38 14.10 1.90 -10.08
C LEU A 38 14.16 1.87 -8.55
N THR A 39 13.16 2.44 -7.90
CA THR A 39 13.01 2.45 -6.44
C THR A 39 11.82 1.56 -6.09
N ILE A 40 12.09 0.40 -5.49
CA ILE A 40 11.09 -0.65 -5.30
C ILE A 40 10.66 -0.70 -3.85
N GLY A 41 9.36 -0.51 -3.59
CA GLY A 41 8.76 -0.68 -2.26
C GLY A 41 8.17 -2.08 -2.08
N TYR A 42 8.33 -2.67 -0.89
CA TYR A 42 7.79 -4.00 -0.57
C TYR A 42 7.43 -4.14 0.91
N LEU A 43 6.60 -5.15 1.23
CA LEU A 43 6.37 -5.61 2.60
C LEU A 43 7.17 -6.89 2.88
N PRO A 44 7.56 -7.15 4.15
CA PRO A 44 8.36 -8.30 4.53
C PRO A 44 7.50 -9.58 4.59
N ILE A 45 7.01 -10.01 3.44
CA ILE A 45 6.22 -11.22 3.26
C ILE A 45 6.93 -12.16 2.28
N VAL A 46 6.64 -13.45 2.37
CA VAL A 46 7.29 -14.47 1.52
C VAL A 46 7.09 -14.21 0.03
N ASP A 47 5.95 -13.63 -0.33
CA ASP A 47 5.65 -13.25 -1.72
C ASP A 47 6.68 -12.29 -2.32
N ALA A 48 7.41 -11.53 -1.50
CA ALA A 48 8.47 -10.65 -1.96
C ALA A 48 9.82 -11.36 -2.22
N ALA A 49 9.94 -12.65 -1.90
CA ALA A 49 11.20 -13.38 -2.03
C ALA A 49 11.80 -13.35 -3.45
N PRO A 50 11.04 -13.52 -4.55
CA PRO A 50 11.62 -13.43 -5.90
C PRO A 50 12.23 -12.06 -6.18
N LEU A 51 11.60 -10.97 -5.74
CA LEU A 51 12.14 -9.62 -5.86
C LEU A 51 13.45 -9.46 -5.10
N LEU A 52 13.50 -9.94 -3.86
CA LEU A 52 14.69 -9.83 -3.01
C LEU A 52 15.83 -10.67 -3.53
N VAL A 53 15.54 -11.86 -4.08
CA VAL A 53 16.54 -12.72 -4.74
C VAL A 53 17.06 -12.04 -6.00
N ALA A 54 16.20 -11.47 -6.82
CA ALA A 54 16.59 -10.75 -8.03
C ALA A 54 17.54 -9.58 -7.71
N HIS A 55 17.21 -8.80 -6.68
CA HIS A 55 18.08 -7.72 -6.21
C HIS A 55 19.41 -8.26 -5.63
N GLY A 56 19.34 -9.27 -4.73
CA GLY A 56 20.54 -9.83 -4.06
C GLY A 56 21.51 -10.51 -5.02
N LYS A 57 21.04 -11.00 -6.17
CA LYS A 57 21.86 -11.59 -7.23
C LYS A 57 22.26 -10.60 -8.33
N GLY A 58 21.88 -9.32 -8.22
CA GLY A 58 22.16 -8.30 -9.22
C GLY A 58 21.51 -8.57 -10.58
N LEU A 59 20.35 -9.29 -10.60
CA LEU A 59 19.73 -9.66 -11.88
C LEU A 59 19.16 -8.43 -12.61
N LEU A 60 18.73 -7.43 -11.89
CA LEU A 60 18.21 -6.19 -12.49
C LEU A 60 19.31 -5.46 -13.27
N GLU A 61 20.46 -5.30 -12.64
CA GLU A 61 21.65 -4.68 -13.23
C GLU A 61 22.19 -5.48 -14.41
N GLN A 62 22.20 -6.81 -14.32
CA GLN A 62 22.59 -7.71 -15.43
C GLN A 62 21.69 -7.53 -16.65
N HIS A 63 20.44 -7.15 -16.46
CA HIS A 63 19.49 -6.83 -17.54
C HIS A 63 19.43 -5.33 -17.87
N GLY A 64 20.40 -4.53 -17.43
CA GLY A 64 20.50 -3.12 -17.76
C GLY A 64 19.51 -2.21 -17.00
N VAL A 65 18.88 -2.71 -15.94
CA VAL A 65 17.95 -1.95 -15.11
C VAL A 65 18.68 -1.39 -13.88
N ALA A 66 18.90 -0.08 -13.86
CA ALA A 66 19.43 0.58 -12.68
C ALA A 66 18.37 0.56 -11.55
N ALA A 67 18.66 -0.13 -10.47
CA ALA A 67 17.75 -0.26 -9.33
C ALA A 67 18.44 0.11 -8.02
N ALA A 68 17.77 0.92 -7.21
CA ALA A 68 18.19 1.17 -5.85
C ALA A 68 17.84 -0.02 -4.94
N LYS A 69 18.45 -0.08 -3.75
CA LYS A 69 18.09 -1.08 -2.76
C LYS A 69 16.58 -1.01 -2.46
N PRO A 70 15.87 -2.15 -2.47
CA PRO A 70 14.43 -2.17 -2.18
C PRO A 70 14.11 -1.59 -0.79
N VAL A 71 13.04 -0.80 -0.72
CA VAL A 71 12.59 -0.11 0.48
C VAL A 71 11.53 -0.94 1.19
N LEU A 72 11.79 -1.29 2.45
CA LEU A 72 10.85 -2.06 3.26
C LEU A 72 9.81 -1.15 3.89
N PHE A 73 8.54 -1.50 3.71
CA PHE A 73 7.40 -0.87 4.37
C PHE A 73 6.78 -1.82 5.41
N ARG A 74 6.13 -1.27 6.42
CA ARG A 74 5.51 -2.05 7.51
C ARG A 74 3.98 -2.11 7.41
N SER A 75 3.39 -1.43 6.44
CA SER A 75 1.95 -1.42 6.21
C SER A 75 1.62 -1.23 4.74
N TRP A 76 0.50 -1.82 4.31
CA TRP A 76 -0.01 -1.65 2.95
C TRP A 76 -0.37 -0.19 2.65
N ALA A 77 -0.94 0.51 3.62
CA ALA A 77 -1.28 1.93 3.48
C ALA A 77 -0.04 2.78 3.22
N GLY A 78 1.02 2.63 4.03
CA GLY A 78 2.26 3.37 3.85
C GLY A 78 2.97 3.05 2.52
N LEU A 79 2.91 1.79 2.07
CA LEU A 79 3.45 1.40 0.76
C LEU A 79 2.72 2.10 -0.38
N VAL A 80 1.39 2.11 -0.35
CA VAL A 80 0.57 2.78 -1.37
C VAL A 80 0.77 4.28 -1.35
N GLU A 81 0.82 4.89 -0.17
CA GLU A 81 1.08 6.33 -0.02
C GLU A 81 2.45 6.72 -0.59
N ALA A 82 3.50 5.96 -0.27
CA ALA A 82 4.84 6.18 -0.82
C ALA A 82 4.89 6.06 -2.35
N PHE A 83 4.13 5.13 -2.91
CA PHE A 83 4.01 4.96 -4.35
C PHE A 83 3.24 6.11 -5.01
N LEU A 84 2.10 6.49 -4.47
CA LEU A 84 1.27 7.55 -5.02
C LEU A 84 1.92 8.94 -4.87
N SER A 85 2.76 9.14 -3.87
CA SER A 85 3.56 10.36 -3.68
C SER A 85 4.83 10.39 -4.52
N GLY A 86 5.21 9.29 -5.20
CA GLY A 86 6.43 9.18 -5.99
C GLY A 86 7.71 8.94 -5.18
N GLN A 87 7.60 8.61 -3.89
CA GLN A 87 8.73 8.22 -3.06
C GLN A 87 9.36 6.91 -3.56
N VAL A 88 8.53 5.99 -4.04
CA VAL A 88 8.93 4.80 -4.79
C VAL A 88 8.18 4.76 -6.13
N ASN A 89 8.82 4.22 -7.17
CA ASN A 89 8.24 4.20 -8.52
C ASN A 89 7.77 2.81 -8.98
N LEU A 90 8.10 1.77 -8.21
CA LEU A 90 7.59 0.42 -8.36
C LEU A 90 7.22 -0.13 -6.97
N ILE A 91 6.16 -0.93 -6.89
CA ILE A 91 5.80 -1.61 -5.65
C ILE A 91 5.47 -3.07 -5.89
N HIS A 92 5.87 -3.92 -4.96
CA HIS A 92 5.36 -5.27 -4.83
C HIS A 92 4.08 -5.21 -3.98
N VAL A 93 2.94 -5.52 -4.59
CA VAL A 93 1.63 -5.30 -3.99
C VAL A 93 0.66 -6.45 -4.32
N LEU A 94 -0.32 -6.66 -3.46
CA LEU A 94 -1.40 -7.63 -3.66
C LEU A 94 -2.24 -7.25 -4.90
N SER A 95 -2.53 -8.21 -5.77
CA SER A 95 -3.22 -7.97 -7.04
C SER A 95 -4.57 -7.24 -6.90
N PRO A 96 -5.47 -7.58 -5.95
CA PRO A 96 -6.73 -6.85 -5.79
C PRO A 96 -6.51 -5.39 -5.37
N MET A 97 -5.40 -5.10 -4.70
CA MET A 97 -5.05 -3.75 -4.28
C MET A 97 -4.63 -2.88 -5.47
N SER A 98 -3.94 -3.46 -6.47
CA SER A 98 -3.63 -2.74 -7.71
C SER A 98 -4.89 -2.39 -8.50
N VAL A 99 -5.88 -3.28 -8.52
CA VAL A 99 -7.20 -3.04 -9.12
C VAL A 99 -7.92 -1.91 -8.38
N TRP A 100 -7.93 -1.95 -7.03
CA TRP A 100 -8.52 -0.89 -6.22
C TRP A 100 -7.84 0.47 -6.44
N MET A 101 -6.50 0.52 -6.49
CA MET A 101 -5.79 1.77 -6.80
C MET A 101 -6.21 2.33 -8.16
N ARG A 102 -6.32 1.48 -9.19
CA ARG A 102 -6.66 1.91 -10.55
C ARG A 102 -8.10 2.40 -10.67
N TYR A 103 -9.06 1.64 -10.14
CA TYR A 103 -10.48 1.87 -10.37
C TYR A 103 -11.18 2.54 -9.19
N GLY A 104 -10.79 2.23 -7.95
CA GLY A 104 -11.35 2.84 -6.74
C GLY A 104 -10.78 4.22 -6.46
N SER A 105 -9.45 4.36 -6.50
CA SER A 105 -8.75 5.63 -6.23
C SER A 105 -8.46 6.43 -7.50
N ARG A 106 -8.73 5.87 -8.69
CA ARG A 106 -8.42 6.49 -10.00
C ARG A 106 -6.94 6.85 -10.16
N ALA A 107 -6.05 6.16 -9.47
CA ALA A 107 -4.63 6.39 -9.59
C ALA A 107 -4.10 5.88 -10.94
N PRO A 108 -3.15 6.57 -11.58
CA PRO A 108 -2.60 6.20 -12.89
C PRO A 108 -1.58 5.05 -12.78
N VAL A 109 -1.98 3.94 -12.16
CA VAL A 109 -1.12 2.78 -11.93
C VAL A 109 -1.25 1.76 -13.06
N ARG A 110 -0.19 0.97 -13.27
CA ARG A 110 -0.14 -0.16 -14.21
C ARG A 110 0.49 -1.36 -13.51
N ALA A 111 -0.07 -2.55 -13.72
CA ALA A 111 0.59 -3.80 -13.39
C ALA A 111 1.58 -4.14 -14.51
N LEU A 112 2.83 -4.40 -14.15
CA LEU A 112 3.88 -4.74 -15.11
C LEU A 112 4.04 -6.24 -15.26
N MET A 113 3.99 -6.98 -14.15
CA MET A 113 4.21 -8.42 -14.13
C MET A 113 3.60 -9.03 -12.87
N TRP A 114 3.42 -10.34 -12.91
CA TRP A 114 3.16 -11.16 -11.74
C TRP A 114 4.50 -11.61 -11.14
N ASN A 115 4.66 -11.42 -9.85
CA ASN A 115 5.87 -11.87 -9.16
C ASN A 115 5.86 -13.39 -8.96
N HIS A 116 4.68 -13.95 -8.72
CA HIS A 116 4.41 -15.40 -8.69
C HIS A 116 2.93 -15.65 -9.01
N VAL A 117 2.59 -16.87 -9.40
CA VAL A 117 1.24 -17.28 -9.81
C VAL A 117 0.70 -18.46 -9.01
N CYS A 118 1.44 -18.95 -8.03
CA CYS A 118 1.05 -20.12 -7.24
C CYS A 118 0.71 -19.78 -5.80
N GLY A 119 -0.19 -20.54 -5.35
CA GLY A 119 -0.54 -21.11 -4.07
C GLY A 119 -1.00 -20.16 -2.99
N SER A 120 -2.31 -20.14 -2.74
CA SER A 120 -2.85 -19.75 -1.44
C SER A 120 -3.27 -21.00 -0.67
N ALA A 121 -3.02 -21.01 0.64
CA ALA A 121 -3.47 -22.09 1.52
C ALA A 121 -4.17 -21.51 2.74
N LEU A 122 -5.22 -22.18 3.18
CA LEU A 122 -5.85 -21.95 4.46
C LEU A 122 -5.30 -22.98 5.46
N THR A 123 -4.56 -22.52 6.44
CA THR A 123 -4.09 -23.36 7.55
C THR A 123 -5.12 -23.34 8.65
N VAL A 124 -5.54 -24.51 9.10
CA VAL A 124 -6.57 -24.70 10.12
C VAL A 124 -6.09 -25.62 11.23
N HIS A 125 -6.82 -25.66 12.35
CA HIS A 125 -6.61 -26.64 13.40
C HIS A 125 -6.87 -28.06 12.88
N PRO A 126 -6.18 -29.11 13.38
CA PRO A 126 -6.36 -30.50 12.91
C PRO A 126 -7.80 -31.02 12.97
N ASP A 127 -8.64 -30.49 13.84
CA ASP A 127 -10.04 -30.87 13.99
C ASP A 127 -10.96 -30.30 12.89
N VAL A 128 -10.48 -29.35 12.09
CA VAL A 128 -11.21 -28.76 10.97
C VAL A 128 -10.90 -29.55 9.70
N ASN A 129 -11.84 -30.33 9.22
CA ASN A 129 -11.66 -31.20 8.07
C ASN A 129 -12.34 -30.67 6.80
N THR A 130 -13.37 -29.86 6.96
CA THR A 130 -14.15 -29.28 5.88
C THR A 130 -14.36 -27.78 6.08
N PRO A 131 -14.63 -27.03 5.02
CA PRO A 131 -14.99 -25.62 5.16
C PRO A 131 -16.24 -25.38 6.03
N ALA A 132 -17.15 -26.33 6.13
CA ALA A 132 -18.34 -26.22 6.95
C ALA A 132 -18.03 -26.21 8.45
N ASP A 133 -16.94 -26.85 8.86
CA ASP A 133 -16.49 -26.90 10.28
C ASP A 133 -16.03 -25.52 10.77
N LEU A 134 -15.86 -24.56 9.87
CA LEU A 134 -15.53 -23.17 10.19
C LEU A 134 -16.75 -22.35 10.64
N GLN A 135 -17.94 -22.94 10.74
CA GLN A 135 -19.13 -22.25 11.22
C GLN A 135 -18.91 -21.66 12.60
N GLY A 136 -19.19 -20.38 12.78
CA GLY A 136 -18.98 -19.66 14.05
C GLY A 136 -17.52 -19.34 14.39
N GLN A 137 -16.57 -19.78 13.58
CA GLN A 137 -15.14 -19.53 13.79
C GLN A 137 -14.71 -18.18 13.20
N THR A 138 -13.53 -17.73 13.61
CA THR A 138 -12.91 -16.52 13.08
C THR A 138 -11.71 -16.89 12.22
N VAL A 139 -11.73 -16.49 10.96
CA VAL A 139 -10.62 -16.71 10.02
C VAL A 139 -9.77 -15.44 9.91
N ALA A 140 -8.46 -15.56 10.10
CA ALA A 140 -7.52 -14.48 9.89
C ALA A 140 -7.14 -14.39 8.40
N ILE A 141 -7.07 -13.19 7.87
CA ILE A 141 -6.64 -12.90 6.51
C ILE A 141 -5.51 -11.86 6.52
N PRO A 142 -4.59 -11.88 5.53
CA PRO A 142 -3.46 -10.94 5.49
C PRO A 142 -3.90 -9.48 5.40
N PHE A 143 -4.90 -9.22 4.57
CA PHE A 143 -5.45 -7.89 4.35
C PHE A 143 -6.82 -7.98 3.65
N TRP A 144 -7.69 -6.97 3.84
CA TRP A 144 -9.02 -6.96 3.22
C TRP A 144 -8.95 -7.04 1.68
N TYR A 145 -8.07 -6.26 1.06
CA TYR A 145 -7.84 -6.28 -0.40
C TYR A 145 -6.80 -7.34 -0.80
N SER A 146 -6.90 -8.56 -0.27
CA SER A 146 -6.05 -9.69 -0.64
C SER A 146 -6.82 -10.72 -1.45
N ILE A 147 -6.13 -11.44 -2.32
CA ILE A 147 -6.71 -12.58 -3.02
C ILE A 147 -7.16 -13.67 -2.04
N HIS A 148 -6.44 -13.84 -0.93
CA HIS A 148 -6.77 -14.78 0.14
C HIS A 148 -8.16 -14.50 0.72
N ASN A 149 -8.52 -13.23 0.95
CA ASN A 149 -9.86 -12.86 1.41
C ASN A 149 -10.93 -13.26 0.40
N ILE A 150 -10.69 -13.01 -0.88
CA ILE A 150 -11.64 -13.35 -1.95
C ILE A 150 -11.87 -14.86 -2.02
N ILE A 151 -10.77 -15.65 -2.03
CA ILE A 151 -10.83 -17.12 -2.12
C ILE A 151 -11.51 -17.71 -0.89
N VAL A 152 -11.16 -17.26 0.32
CA VAL A 152 -11.78 -17.74 1.57
C VAL A 152 -13.28 -17.45 1.57
N GLN A 153 -13.69 -16.24 1.20
CA GLN A 153 -15.13 -15.92 1.13
C GLN A 153 -15.87 -16.77 0.09
N GLN A 154 -15.25 -17.03 -1.06
CA GLN A 154 -15.85 -17.87 -2.09
C GLN A 154 -16.00 -19.32 -1.58
N MET A 155 -14.96 -19.86 -0.97
CA MET A 155 -14.97 -21.21 -0.40
C MET A 155 -16.07 -21.37 0.69
N LEU A 156 -16.15 -20.39 1.60
CA LEU A 156 -17.15 -20.42 2.68
C LEU A 156 -18.59 -20.33 2.13
N ARG A 157 -18.82 -19.48 1.13
CA ARG A 157 -20.13 -19.41 0.44
C ARG A 157 -20.51 -20.71 -0.26
N GLN A 158 -19.55 -21.39 -0.89
CA GLN A 158 -19.77 -22.70 -1.50
C GLN A 158 -20.12 -23.77 -0.45
N ALA A 159 -19.63 -23.63 0.77
CA ALA A 159 -19.99 -24.46 1.91
C ALA A 159 -21.31 -24.03 2.63
N GLY A 160 -22.04 -23.07 2.07
CA GLY A 160 -23.29 -22.57 2.62
C GLY A 160 -23.12 -21.62 3.82
N LEU A 161 -21.92 -21.15 4.08
CA LEU A 161 -21.63 -20.26 5.20
C LEU A 161 -21.69 -18.78 4.79
N ALA A 162 -22.31 -17.96 5.64
CA ALA A 162 -22.28 -16.51 5.52
C ALA A 162 -21.06 -15.94 6.23
N VAL A 163 -20.31 -15.07 5.52
CA VAL A 163 -19.17 -14.35 6.10
C VAL A 163 -19.67 -13.08 6.77
N VAL A 164 -19.40 -12.93 8.06
CA VAL A 164 -19.73 -11.73 8.83
C VAL A 164 -18.44 -11.00 9.18
N GLU A 165 -18.33 -9.74 8.75
CA GLU A 165 -17.21 -8.91 9.12
C GLU A 165 -17.30 -8.51 10.59
N LYS A 166 -16.36 -8.98 11.41
CA LYS A 166 -16.28 -8.62 12.81
C LYS A 166 -15.56 -7.27 12.93
N THR A 167 -16.32 -6.19 12.90
CA THR A 167 -15.77 -4.86 13.19
C THR A 167 -15.25 -4.89 14.64
N ARG A 168 -13.94 -4.72 14.81
CA ARG A 168 -13.32 -4.59 16.12
C ARG A 168 -13.84 -3.30 16.75
N ARG A 169 -14.94 -3.39 17.53
CA ARG A 169 -15.33 -2.28 18.43
C ARG A 169 -14.12 -2.03 19.32
N ARG A 170 -13.49 -0.86 19.20
CA ARG A 170 -12.57 -0.37 20.23
C ARG A 170 -13.37 -0.34 21.52
N GLY A 171 -13.18 -1.35 22.38
CA GLY A 171 -13.71 -1.35 23.72
C GLY A 171 -13.18 -0.09 24.41
N ARG A 172 -14.07 0.81 24.82
CA ARG A 172 -13.77 1.74 25.89
C ARG A 172 -13.39 0.88 27.09
N CYS A 173 -12.13 0.98 27.53
CA CYS A 173 -11.79 0.59 28.90
C CYS A 173 -12.64 1.48 29.81
N GLY A 174 -13.73 0.94 30.34
CA GLY A 174 -14.37 1.47 31.52
C GLY A 174 -13.49 1.09 32.71
N SER A 175 -12.91 2.08 33.34
CA SER A 175 -12.33 1.91 34.66
C SER A 175 -13.45 1.66 35.69
N PRO A 176 -13.18 0.89 36.74
CA PRO A 176 -14.15 0.60 37.81
C PRO A 176 -14.55 1.84 38.58
#